data_ad14f42fe3a18933899fbe57370a9da0
#
_entry.id   ad14f42fe3a18933899fbe57370a9da0
#
_cell.length_a   1.000
_cell.length_b   1.000
_cell.length_c   1.000
_cell.angle_alpha   90.00
_cell.angle_beta   90.00
_cell.angle_gamma   90.00
#
_symmetry.space_group_name_H-M   'P 1'
#
loop_
_entity.id
_entity.type
_entity.pdbx_description
1 polymer ?
#
loop_
_entity_poly.entity_id
_entity_poly.type
_entity_poly.pdbx_seq_one_letter_code
_entity_poly.pdbx_strand_id
1 'polypeptide(L)'
;MTDTAFYYEDTICAPATPAGGAISVIRISGAKAIEIAGSLFTPKSGKSLAQRAAGTVAFGDISDADGETLDEVLVTLFRAPHSYTGEDSVEISCHGSAYIASQLLQSLIAKGCRMARPGEFTQRAFLNGKMDLSRAEAVADLIASTSAASHRVALKQMRGQFSEELAALREKLLHLTTLLELELDFSDHEDLEFADRTQLQDITEEIRAKLSRLASSFRLGNAIKNGTPVAIVGDTNAGKSTLLNTLLGEEKAIVSDVHGTTRDAIEDTVNIGGTLFRFIDTAGIRQSDDKVEQIGISRTFQKLEEAEIVLWVIDSTDWQKSVRLKSEILPLCAGKSLLLLFNKSDLIGLNDQARPTAPNGTNVPQAAAAMLSAFADISAEHLFITAQASSSCAPVVSYLEKAAAQTATATQNDIIITNERHYAAILSALADLDRVSSGLRDGLPGDLISQDLRSVLFHIAEITGGAITSDEVLHSVFKSFCIGK
;
A
#
# COMPACT_ATOMS: atom_id res chain seq x y z
N MET A 1 27.96 22.09 3.38
CA MET A 1 28.21 21.39 4.65
C MET A 1 26.83 21.15 5.20
N THR A 2 26.34 19.94 5.00
CA THR A 2 24.94 19.57 5.08
C THR A 2 24.59 19.05 6.47
N ASP A 3 23.47 19.49 6.99
CA ASP A 3 22.85 19.16 8.28
C ASP A 3 22.73 17.64 8.62
N THR A 4 23.12 16.77 7.72
CA THR A 4 23.01 15.30 7.83
C THR A 4 23.92 14.72 8.92
N ALA A 5 25.11 15.28 9.14
CA ALA A 5 26.06 14.79 10.15
C ALA A 5 25.58 15.01 11.60
N PHE A 6 24.70 15.99 11.84
CA PHE A 6 24.18 16.30 13.18
C PHE A 6 23.07 15.32 13.65
N TYR A 7 22.38 14.64 12.75
CA TYR A 7 21.26 13.75 13.11
C TYR A 7 21.68 12.40 13.64
N TYR A 8 22.91 11.96 13.38
CA TYR A 8 23.40 10.64 13.78
C TYR A 8 23.99 10.59 15.20
N GLU A 9 24.33 11.73 15.79
CA GLU A 9 24.90 11.79 17.14
C GLU A 9 23.83 11.94 18.22
N ASP A 10 22.60 12.32 17.87
CA ASP A 10 21.54 12.56 18.82
C ASP A 10 20.79 11.26 19.19
N THR A 11 20.28 11.22 20.42
CA THR A 11 19.44 10.14 20.91
C THR A 11 17.99 10.57 20.81
N ILE A 12 17.17 9.74 20.16
CA ILE A 12 15.75 9.99 19.94
C ILE A 12 14.87 9.14 20.83
N CYS A 13 13.68 9.64 21.16
CA CYS A 13 12.64 8.90 21.87
C CYS A 13 11.26 9.15 21.25
N ALA A 14 10.38 8.16 21.34
CA ALA A 14 8.98 8.31 20.98
C ALA A 14 8.13 7.18 21.59
N PRO A 15 6.78 7.39 21.71
CA PRO A 15 5.87 6.29 21.99
C PRO A 15 5.84 5.33 20.79
N ALA A 16 6.00 4.03 21.06
CA ALA A 16 5.92 2.97 20.06
C ALA A 16 4.54 2.32 19.97
N THR A 17 3.65 2.64 20.92
CA THR A 17 2.26 2.19 20.98
C THR A 17 1.30 3.38 20.96
N PRO A 18 0.07 3.21 20.43
CA PRO A 18 -0.98 4.22 20.56
C PRO A 18 -1.31 4.52 22.01
N ALA A 19 -1.81 5.72 22.29
CA ALA A 19 -2.28 6.11 23.61
C ALA A 19 -3.58 5.36 23.97
N GLY A 20 -3.81 5.10 25.28
CA GLY A 20 -5.09 4.56 25.81
C GLY A 20 -5.16 3.04 25.93
N GLY A 21 -4.09 2.30 25.64
CA GLY A 21 -4.01 0.86 25.96
C GLY A 21 -3.67 0.59 27.42
N ALA A 22 -3.72 -0.69 27.84
CA ALA A 22 -3.32 -1.07 29.20
C ALA A 22 -1.80 -0.89 29.43
N ILE A 23 -1.01 -1.01 28.37
CA ILE A 23 0.46 -0.87 28.37
C ILE A 23 0.85 0.14 27.29
N SER A 24 1.79 1.02 27.62
CA SER A 24 2.47 1.91 26.69
C SER A 24 3.94 1.54 26.59
N VAL A 25 4.49 1.56 25.38
CA VAL A 25 5.92 1.32 25.15
C VAL A 25 6.54 2.61 24.61
N ILE A 26 7.58 3.09 25.30
CA ILE A 26 8.41 4.20 24.84
C ILE A 26 9.74 3.66 24.36
N ARG A 27 10.11 4.00 23.14
CA ARG A 27 11.36 3.58 22.50
C ARG A 27 12.37 4.71 22.50
N ILE A 28 13.62 4.37 22.78
CA ILE A 28 14.77 5.26 22.77
C ILE A 28 15.81 4.62 21.85
N SER A 29 16.47 5.42 20.98
CA SER A 29 17.55 4.92 20.11
C SER A 29 18.64 6.00 19.95
N GLY A 30 19.89 5.56 19.96
CA GLY A 30 21.06 6.42 19.78
C GLY A 30 22.18 6.09 20.76
N ALA A 31 23.32 6.74 20.58
CA ALA A 31 24.54 6.45 21.35
C ALA A 31 24.40 6.58 22.88
N LYS A 32 23.49 7.46 23.36
CA LYS A 32 23.23 7.67 24.80
C LYS A 32 21.95 7.01 25.31
N ALA A 33 21.30 6.15 24.50
CA ALA A 33 20.01 5.56 24.86
C ALA A 33 20.04 4.80 26.20
N ILE A 34 21.09 4.01 26.43
CA ILE A 34 21.25 3.21 27.66
C ILE A 34 21.58 4.12 28.86
N GLU A 35 22.41 5.10 28.69
CA GLU A 35 22.80 6.05 29.72
C GLU A 35 21.58 6.87 30.20
N ILE A 36 20.86 7.47 29.25
CA ILE A 36 19.68 8.32 29.53
C ILE A 36 18.58 7.48 30.20
N ALA A 37 18.23 6.32 29.64
CA ALA A 37 17.23 5.43 30.25
C ALA A 37 17.67 4.99 31.65
N GLY A 38 18.96 4.66 31.83
CA GLY A 38 19.54 4.25 33.10
C GLY A 38 19.54 5.34 34.17
N SER A 39 19.55 6.62 33.78
CA SER A 39 19.49 7.74 34.74
C SER A 39 18.11 7.95 35.37
N LEU A 40 17.06 7.43 34.74
CA LEU A 40 15.68 7.51 35.24
C LEU A 40 15.18 6.18 35.81
N PHE A 41 15.90 5.08 35.59
CA PHE A 41 15.46 3.74 35.95
C PHE A 41 16.24 3.17 37.12
N THR A 42 15.51 2.73 38.15
CA THR A 42 16.06 2.03 39.34
C THR A 42 15.66 0.56 39.31
N PRO A 43 16.58 -0.36 38.97
CA PRO A 43 16.26 -1.77 38.88
C PRO A 43 16.09 -2.42 40.26
N LYS A 44 15.04 -3.21 40.45
CA LYS A 44 14.81 -3.98 41.70
C LYS A 44 15.92 -5.03 41.95
N SER A 45 16.68 -5.44 40.95
CA SER A 45 17.76 -6.44 41.06
C SER A 45 19.13 -5.86 41.43
N GLY A 46 19.25 -4.55 41.56
CA GLY A 46 20.51 -3.84 41.86
C GLY A 46 21.53 -3.73 40.70
N LYS A 47 21.33 -4.42 39.55
CA LYS A 47 22.23 -4.32 38.40
C LYS A 47 21.75 -3.19 37.46
N SER A 48 22.59 -2.21 37.22
CA SER A 48 22.29 -1.09 36.28
C SER A 48 22.07 -1.59 34.84
N LEU A 49 21.39 -0.79 34.02
CA LEU A 49 21.18 -1.13 32.58
C LEU A 49 22.50 -1.31 31.83
N ALA A 50 23.52 -0.48 32.17
CA ALA A 50 24.84 -0.56 31.54
C ALA A 50 25.53 -1.93 31.75
N GLN A 51 25.26 -2.61 32.89
CA GLN A 51 25.85 -3.89 33.23
C GLN A 51 25.09 -5.10 32.69
N ARG A 52 23.97 -4.88 31.97
CA ARG A 52 23.13 -5.96 31.45
C ARG A 52 23.51 -6.31 30.03
N ALA A 53 23.31 -7.59 29.68
CA ALA A 53 23.46 -8.06 28.30
C ALA A 53 22.31 -7.56 27.41
N ALA A 54 22.58 -7.45 26.11
CA ALA A 54 21.56 -7.20 25.12
C ALA A 54 20.48 -8.30 25.11
N GLY A 55 19.24 -7.96 24.76
CA GLY A 55 18.11 -8.89 24.73
C GLY A 55 17.58 -9.27 26.12
N THR A 56 17.98 -8.56 27.19
CA THR A 56 17.50 -8.81 28.56
C THR A 56 16.44 -7.79 28.96
N VAL A 57 15.53 -8.25 29.84
CA VAL A 57 14.48 -7.43 30.43
C VAL A 57 14.84 -7.15 31.90
N ALA A 58 14.65 -5.92 32.33
CA ALA A 58 14.83 -5.48 33.72
C ALA A 58 13.48 -4.95 34.25
N PHE A 59 13.13 -5.37 35.48
CA PHE A 59 12.02 -4.83 36.26
C PHE A 59 12.53 -3.79 37.25
N GLY A 60 11.83 -2.68 37.40
CA GLY A 60 12.21 -1.63 38.33
C GLY A 60 11.29 -0.41 38.28
N ASP A 61 11.65 0.57 39.09
CA ASP A 61 10.96 1.85 39.17
C ASP A 61 11.51 2.84 38.12
N ILE A 62 10.63 3.58 37.47
CA ILE A 62 10.99 4.70 36.60
C ILE A 62 10.60 6.01 37.30
N SER A 63 11.49 6.96 37.30
CA SER A 63 11.28 8.28 37.91
C SER A 63 11.22 9.37 36.86
N ASP A 64 10.65 10.51 37.23
CA ASP A 64 10.72 11.72 36.43
C ASP A 64 12.09 12.42 36.54
N ALA A 65 12.21 13.60 35.91
CA ALA A 65 13.47 14.35 35.91
C ALA A 65 13.86 14.88 37.30
N ASP A 66 12.88 15.04 38.20
CA ASP A 66 13.05 15.54 39.57
C ASP A 66 13.28 14.41 40.57
N GLY A 67 13.17 13.15 40.14
CA GLY A 67 13.42 11.96 40.97
C GLY A 67 12.18 11.35 41.61
N GLU A 68 10.98 11.87 41.32
CA GLU A 68 9.73 11.30 41.81
C GLU A 68 9.36 10.06 41.01
N THR A 69 8.96 8.98 41.68
CA THR A 69 8.57 7.72 41.05
C THR A 69 7.29 7.89 40.21
N LEU A 70 7.40 7.62 38.89
CA LEU A 70 6.25 7.67 37.98
C LEU A 70 5.52 6.34 37.87
N ASP A 71 6.27 5.22 37.79
CA ASP A 71 5.67 3.91 37.53
C ASP A 71 6.67 2.76 37.84
N GLU A 72 6.14 1.55 37.97
CA GLU A 72 6.92 0.31 37.91
C GLU A 72 6.90 -0.24 36.49
N VAL A 73 8.08 -0.43 35.88
CA VAL A 73 8.22 -0.68 34.44
C VAL A 73 9.07 -1.91 34.13
N LEU A 74 8.90 -2.44 32.91
CA LEU A 74 9.83 -3.36 32.29
C LEU A 74 10.69 -2.61 31.26
N VAL A 75 11.99 -2.75 31.37
CA VAL A 75 12.94 -2.15 30.43
C VAL A 75 13.66 -3.23 29.66
N THR A 76 13.52 -3.19 28.32
CA THR A 76 14.22 -4.09 27.39
C THR A 76 15.40 -3.38 26.77
N LEU A 77 16.55 -4.03 26.73
CA LEU A 77 17.81 -3.47 26.27
C LEU A 77 18.26 -4.12 24.97
N PHE A 78 18.62 -3.31 23.99
CA PHE A 78 19.25 -3.74 22.74
C PHE A 78 20.57 -2.98 22.54
N ARG A 79 21.60 -3.67 22.05
CA ARG A 79 22.90 -3.05 21.76
C ARG A 79 23.22 -3.11 20.28
N ALA A 80 23.85 -2.08 19.79
CA ALA A 80 24.40 -2.01 18.45
C ALA A 80 25.33 -3.23 18.17
N PRO A 81 25.31 -3.79 16.97
CA PRO A 81 24.39 -3.53 15.84
C PRO A 81 23.10 -4.35 15.91
N HIS A 82 22.83 -5.09 17.01
CA HIS A 82 21.71 -6.03 17.16
C HIS A 82 20.46 -5.35 17.76
N SER A 83 19.99 -4.30 17.08
CA SER A 83 18.76 -3.59 17.38
C SER A 83 17.99 -3.30 16.08
N TYR A 84 16.79 -2.74 16.19
CA TYR A 84 16.00 -2.34 15.02
C TYR A 84 16.70 -1.27 14.18
N THR A 85 17.21 -0.23 14.83
CA THR A 85 17.91 0.89 14.18
C THR A 85 19.38 0.61 13.86
N GLY A 86 19.96 -0.46 14.43
CA GLY A 86 21.39 -0.68 14.40
C GLY A 86 22.17 0.09 15.48
N GLU A 87 21.50 0.95 16.26
CA GLU A 87 22.06 1.72 17.38
C GLU A 87 21.76 1.05 18.71
N ASP A 88 22.36 1.53 19.81
CA ASP A 88 21.91 1.16 21.15
C ASP A 88 20.45 1.62 21.31
N SER A 89 19.58 0.73 21.78
CA SER A 89 18.15 1.01 21.93
C SER A 89 17.60 0.47 23.24
N VAL A 90 16.62 1.19 23.78
CA VAL A 90 15.92 0.83 25.00
C VAL A 90 14.42 0.94 24.74
N GLU A 91 13.67 -0.06 25.18
CA GLU A 91 12.20 -0.02 25.21
C GLU A 91 11.72 -0.08 26.66
N ILE A 92 10.95 0.92 27.05
CA ILE A 92 10.36 1.04 28.39
C ILE A 92 8.87 0.75 28.26
N SER A 93 8.43 -0.36 28.87
CA SER A 93 7.02 -0.74 28.94
C SER A 93 6.46 -0.28 30.28
N CYS A 94 5.58 0.71 30.25
CA CYS A 94 4.91 1.32 31.40
C CYS A 94 3.39 1.08 31.33
N HIS A 95 2.64 1.42 32.38
CA HIS A 95 1.18 1.44 32.32
C HIS A 95 0.70 2.47 31.29
N GLY A 96 -0.38 2.15 30.59
CA GLY A 96 -0.88 2.91 29.43
C GLY A 96 -1.59 4.25 29.78
N SER A 97 -1.23 4.87 30.90
CA SER A 97 -1.67 6.19 31.29
C SER A 97 -1.07 7.26 30.39
N ALA A 98 -1.89 8.11 29.79
CA ALA A 98 -1.41 9.24 29.00
C ALA A 98 -0.54 10.19 29.84
N TYR A 99 -0.81 10.31 31.15
CA TYR A 99 0.00 11.09 32.09
C TYR A 99 1.41 10.48 32.23
N ILE A 100 1.50 9.17 32.53
CA ILE A 100 2.80 8.48 32.69
C ILE A 100 3.63 8.59 31.42
N ALA A 101 3.04 8.28 30.26
CA ALA A 101 3.72 8.35 28.98
C ALA A 101 4.23 9.76 28.67
N SER A 102 3.41 10.81 28.95
CA SER A 102 3.81 12.21 28.74
C SER A 102 4.96 12.63 29.68
N GLN A 103 4.85 12.32 30.97
CA GLN A 103 5.90 12.66 31.96
C GLN A 103 7.21 11.95 31.67
N LEU A 104 7.14 10.67 31.30
CA LEU A 104 8.34 9.90 30.93
C LEU A 104 9.02 10.47 29.68
N LEU A 105 8.25 10.85 28.65
CA LEU A 105 8.82 11.50 27.47
C LEU A 105 9.46 12.84 27.80
N GLN A 106 8.81 13.69 28.63
CA GLN A 106 9.39 14.96 29.07
C GLN A 106 10.69 14.74 29.87
N SER A 107 10.71 13.74 30.75
CA SER A 107 11.90 13.38 31.53
C SER A 107 13.06 12.91 30.65
N LEU A 108 12.77 12.08 29.63
CA LEU A 108 13.77 11.64 28.66
C LEU A 108 14.33 12.83 27.84
N ILE A 109 13.47 13.76 27.44
CA ILE A 109 13.90 14.98 26.73
C ILE A 109 14.76 15.85 27.64
N ALA A 110 14.39 16.05 28.91
CA ALA A 110 15.17 16.80 29.89
C ALA A 110 16.54 16.17 30.14
N LYS A 111 16.67 14.85 29.98
CA LYS A 111 17.95 14.11 30.10
C LYS A 111 18.75 14.04 28.80
N GLY A 112 18.27 14.67 27.72
CA GLY A 112 19.02 14.83 26.46
C GLY A 112 18.54 14.00 25.28
N CYS A 113 17.37 13.37 25.35
CA CYS A 113 16.72 12.85 24.17
C CYS A 113 16.04 13.97 23.38
N ARG A 114 15.84 13.73 22.08
CA ARG A 114 14.95 14.50 21.22
C ARG A 114 13.75 13.64 20.82
N MET A 115 12.58 14.27 20.64
CA MET A 115 11.45 13.56 20.02
C MET A 115 11.80 13.11 18.62
N ALA A 116 11.50 11.86 18.31
CA ALA A 116 11.66 11.30 16.97
C ALA A 116 10.65 11.93 16.00
N ARG A 117 11.09 12.12 14.76
CA ARG A 117 10.23 12.48 13.63
C ARG A 117 9.44 11.25 13.16
N PRO A 118 8.34 11.43 12.40
CA PRO A 118 7.67 10.31 11.73
C PRO A 118 8.67 9.46 10.94
N GLY A 119 8.63 8.13 11.13
CA GLY A 119 9.49 7.17 10.44
C GLY A 119 11.00 7.22 10.79
N GLU A 120 11.44 8.03 11.75
CA GLU A 120 12.87 8.25 12.00
C GLU A 120 13.59 6.99 12.47
N PHE A 121 12.99 6.12 13.25
CA PHE A 121 13.62 4.84 13.65
C PHE A 121 13.87 3.95 12.43
N THR A 122 12.92 3.88 11.50
CA THR A 122 13.06 3.10 10.25
C THR A 122 14.07 3.77 9.31
N GLN A 123 14.10 5.10 9.25
CA GLN A 123 15.10 5.84 8.50
C GLN A 123 16.52 5.54 9.01
N ARG A 124 16.73 5.54 10.34
CA ARG A 124 18.02 5.16 10.94
C ARG A 124 18.39 3.70 10.65
N ALA A 125 17.40 2.79 10.68
CA ALA A 125 17.62 1.40 10.29
C ALA A 125 18.09 1.28 8.83
N PHE A 126 17.50 2.03 7.90
CA PHE A 126 17.93 2.10 6.51
C PHE A 126 19.36 2.66 6.39
N LEU A 127 19.63 3.80 6.99
CA LEU A 127 20.92 4.47 6.92
C LEU A 127 22.05 3.64 7.58
N ASN A 128 21.74 2.87 8.61
CA ASN A 128 22.66 1.93 9.25
C ASN A 128 22.74 0.56 8.54
N GLY A 129 22.17 0.43 7.33
CA GLY A 129 22.26 -0.77 6.51
C GLY A 129 21.52 -2.00 7.05
N LYS A 130 20.57 -1.81 7.99
CA LYS A 130 19.74 -2.91 8.53
C LYS A 130 18.73 -3.42 7.53
N MET A 131 18.29 -2.55 6.65
CA MET A 131 17.35 -2.83 5.56
C MET A 131 17.56 -1.83 4.42
N ASP A 132 17.14 -2.19 3.21
CA ASP A 132 17.06 -1.27 2.08
C ASP A 132 15.76 -0.46 2.11
N LEU A 133 15.62 0.51 1.19
CA LEU A 133 14.48 1.43 1.17
C LEU A 133 13.16 0.70 0.86
N SER A 134 13.17 -0.30 -0.02
CA SER A 134 11.95 -1.07 -0.35
C SER A 134 11.45 -1.88 0.85
N ARG A 135 12.36 -2.44 1.65
CA ARG A 135 12.02 -3.13 2.91
C ARG A 135 11.52 -2.16 3.98
N ALA A 136 12.11 -0.96 4.05
CA ALA A 136 11.64 0.10 4.94
C ALA A 136 10.20 0.49 4.63
N GLU A 137 9.87 0.73 3.35
CA GLU A 137 8.49 1.00 2.91
C GLU A 137 7.53 -0.16 3.23
N ALA A 138 7.99 -1.40 3.07
CA ALA A 138 7.19 -2.58 3.41
C ALA A 138 6.85 -2.70 4.90
N VAL A 139 7.66 -2.13 5.81
CA VAL A 139 7.31 -2.04 7.24
C VAL A 139 6.07 -1.16 7.43
N ALA A 140 5.98 -0.02 6.75
CA ALA A 140 4.79 0.82 6.82
C ALA A 140 3.56 0.11 6.23
N ASP A 141 3.72 -0.54 5.08
CA ASP A 141 2.65 -1.30 4.44
C ASP A 141 2.15 -2.45 5.31
N LEU A 142 3.05 -3.13 6.04
CA LEU A 142 2.68 -4.20 6.96
C LEU A 142 1.83 -3.68 8.13
N ILE A 143 2.17 -2.52 8.66
CA ILE A 143 1.42 -1.88 9.75
C ILE A 143 0.04 -1.42 9.29
N ALA A 144 -0.02 -0.84 8.08
CA ALA A 144 -1.26 -0.35 7.47
C ALA A 144 -2.13 -1.47 6.90
N SER A 145 -1.66 -2.72 6.86
CA SER A 145 -2.40 -3.83 6.24
C SER A 145 -3.69 -4.16 6.98
N THR A 146 -4.81 -4.13 6.25
CA THR A 146 -6.16 -4.41 6.78
C THR A 146 -6.76 -5.70 6.22
N SER A 147 -6.07 -6.39 5.31
CA SER A 147 -6.52 -7.65 4.70
C SER A 147 -5.42 -8.72 4.75
N ALA A 148 -5.83 -10.00 4.71
CA ALA A 148 -4.89 -11.11 4.65
C ALA A 148 -4.00 -11.07 3.40
N ALA A 149 -4.50 -10.52 2.30
CA ALA A 149 -3.75 -10.37 1.06
C ALA A 149 -2.67 -9.27 1.20
N SER A 150 -3.04 -8.07 1.68
CA SER A 150 -2.09 -6.97 1.90
C SER A 150 -1.01 -7.33 2.91
N HIS A 151 -1.39 -7.98 4.02
CA HIS A 151 -0.45 -8.49 5.01
C HIS A 151 0.59 -9.46 4.39
N ARG A 152 0.16 -10.44 3.58
CA ARG A 152 1.07 -11.41 2.95
C ARG A 152 2.06 -10.73 2.00
N VAL A 153 1.59 -9.78 1.19
CA VAL A 153 2.46 -9.06 0.24
C VAL A 153 3.48 -8.22 0.99
N ALA A 154 3.03 -7.41 1.96
CA ALA A 154 3.91 -6.57 2.77
C ALA A 154 4.95 -7.41 3.55
N LEU A 155 4.54 -8.56 4.11
CA LEU A 155 5.45 -9.46 4.82
C LEU A 155 6.52 -10.06 3.89
N LYS A 156 6.17 -10.44 2.66
CA LYS A 156 7.14 -10.93 1.65
C LYS A 156 8.14 -9.84 1.28
N GLN A 157 7.67 -8.62 1.02
CA GLN A 157 8.53 -7.48 0.70
C GLN A 157 9.45 -7.13 1.88
N MET A 158 8.92 -7.07 3.11
CA MET A 158 9.73 -6.81 4.32
C MET A 158 10.82 -7.88 4.53
N ARG A 159 10.55 -9.15 4.16
CA ARG A 159 11.54 -10.24 4.22
C ARG A 159 12.61 -10.16 3.13
N GLY A 160 12.47 -9.24 2.17
CA GLY A 160 13.49 -8.94 1.17
C GLY A 160 13.36 -9.69 -0.16
N GLN A 161 12.29 -10.45 -0.41
CA GLN A 161 12.14 -11.19 -1.67
C GLN A 161 12.19 -10.26 -2.89
N PHE A 162 11.60 -9.07 -2.81
CA PHE A 162 11.68 -8.08 -3.88
C PHE A 162 13.09 -7.52 -4.06
N SER A 163 13.77 -7.20 -2.96
CA SER A 163 15.17 -6.72 -2.97
C SER A 163 16.13 -7.74 -3.56
N GLU A 164 15.94 -9.02 -3.26
CA GLU A 164 16.75 -10.14 -3.81
C GLU A 164 16.58 -10.26 -5.33
N GLU A 165 15.33 -10.14 -5.84
CA GLU A 165 15.07 -10.15 -7.29
C GLU A 165 15.72 -8.95 -7.99
N LEU A 166 15.62 -7.74 -7.39
CA LEU A 166 16.28 -6.55 -7.94
C LEU A 166 17.81 -6.66 -7.89
N ALA A 167 18.37 -7.27 -6.85
CA ALA A 167 19.80 -7.52 -6.76
C ALA A 167 20.28 -8.49 -7.87
N ALA A 168 19.54 -9.56 -8.12
CA ALA A 168 19.82 -10.50 -9.21
C ALA A 168 19.73 -9.82 -10.60
N LEU A 169 18.76 -8.96 -10.81
CA LEU A 169 18.65 -8.15 -12.04
C LEU A 169 19.83 -7.19 -12.18
N ARG A 170 20.22 -6.54 -11.09
CA ARG A 170 21.37 -5.63 -11.06
C ARG A 170 22.68 -6.35 -11.40
N GLU A 171 22.90 -7.54 -10.89
CA GLU A 171 24.09 -8.35 -11.24
C GLU A 171 24.15 -8.66 -12.74
N LYS A 172 23.01 -9.05 -13.33
CA LYS A 172 22.94 -9.30 -14.78
C LYS A 172 23.22 -8.04 -15.62
N LEU A 173 22.67 -6.89 -15.21
CA LEU A 173 22.93 -5.61 -15.85
C LEU A 173 24.41 -5.19 -15.74
N LEU A 174 25.03 -5.38 -14.57
CA LEU A 174 26.44 -5.11 -14.37
C LEU A 174 27.29 -6.03 -15.27
N HIS A 175 26.94 -7.31 -15.35
CA HIS A 175 27.62 -8.25 -16.24
C HIS A 175 27.53 -7.80 -17.70
N LEU A 176 26.32 -7.42 -18.16
CA LEU A 176 26.09 -6.89 -19.51
C LEU A 176 26.91 -5.61 -19.76
N THR A 177 26.93 -4.67 -18.79
CA THR A 177 27.74 -3.45 -18.90
C THR A 177 29.23 -3.78 -19.01
N THR A 178 29.72 -4.71 -18.19
CA THR A 178 31.14 -5.13 -18.22
C THR A 178 31.54 -5.74 -19.57
N LEU A 179 30.68 -6.58 -20.16
CA LEU A 179 30.92 -7.16 -21.46
C LEU A 179 31.04 -6.09 -22.56
N LEU A 180 30.17 -5.08 -22.53
CA LEU A 180 30.21 -3.95 -23.47
C LEU A 180 31.42 -3.04 -23.26
N GLU A 181 31.80 -2.79 -22.01
CA GLU A 181 33.01 -2.00 -21.71
C GLU A 181 34.28 -2.73 -22.15
N LEU A 182 34.34 -4.07 -22.01
CA LEU A 182 35.44 -4.87 -22.53
C LEU A 182 35.49 -4.83 -24.06
N GLU A 183 34.36 -4.89 -24.77
CA GLU A 183 34.31 -4.74 -26.24
C GLU A 183 34.88 -3.38 -26.66
N LEU A 184 34.62 -2.32 -25.91
CA LEU A 184 35.13 -0.96 -26.17
C LEU A 184 36.66 -0.88 -25.98
N ASP A 185 37.18 -1.37 -24.84
CA ASP A 185 38.59 -1.27 -24.47
C ASP A 185 39.50 -2.07 -25.43
N PHE A 186 38.96 -3.12 -26.04
CA PHE A 186 39.70 -3.99 -26.98
C PHE A 186 39.26 -3.82 -28.43
N SER A 187 38.46 -2.80 -28.76
CA SER A 187 38.01 -2.51 -30.13
C SER A 187 39.16 -2.27 -31.13
N ASP A 188 40.38 -1.96 -30.65
CA ASP A 188 41.58 -1.79 -31.46
C ASP A 188 42.26 -3.15 -31.84
N HIS A 189 41.79 -4.27 -31.31
CA HIS A 189 42.30 -5.61 -31.58
C HIS A 189 41.27 -6.40 -32.39
N GLU A 190 41.43 -6.44 -33.72
CA GLU A 190 40.50 -7.05 -34.68
C GLU A 190 40.20 -8.56 -34.47
N ASP A 191 40.89 -9.23 -33.54
CA ASP A 191 40.80 -10.70 -33.36
C ASP A 191 40.07 -11.15 -32.07
N LEU A 192 39.52 -10.25 -31.27
CA LEU A 192 38.91 -10.60 -29.97
C LEU A 192 37.45 -10.15 -29.89
N GLU A 193 36.53 -11.02 -30.26
CA GLU A 193 35.10 -10.86 -29.88
C GLU A 193 34.89 -11.28 -28.41
N PHE A 194 34.70 -10.31 -27.48
CA PHE A 194 34.50 -10.57 -26.06
C PHE A 194 33.05 -10.92 -25.71
N ALA A 195 32.09 -10.52 -26.54
CA ALA A 195 30.69 -10.92 -26.38
C ALA A 195 29.99 -10.97 -27.76
N ASP A 196 29.37 -12.09 -28.06
CA ASP A 196 28.47 -12.19 -29.20
C ASP A 196 27.26 -11.26 -28.95
N ARG A 197 26.99 -10.35 -29.87
CA ARG A 197 25.82 -9.45 -29.81
C ARG A 197 24.49 -10.20 -29.59
N THR A 198 24.39 -11.43 -30.06
CA THR A 198 23.27 -12.33 -29.79
C THR A 198 23.15 -12.62 -28.30
N GLN A 199 24.25 -12.92 -27.62
CA GLN A 199 24.28 -13.16 -26.19
C GLN A 199 23.86 -11.90 -25.38
N LEU A 200 24.33 -10.72 -25.81
CA LEU A 200 23.94 -9.45 -25.20
C LEU A 200 22.45 -9.18 -25.37
N GLN A 201 21.88 -9.49 -26.55
CA GLN A 201 20.44 -9.38 -26.81
C GLN A 201 19.63 -10.34 -25.94
N ASP A 202 20.05 -11.59 -25.81
CA ASP A 202 19.35 -12.60 -24.98
C ASP A 202 19.29 -12.18 -23.52
N ILE A 203 20.40 -11.68 -22.95
CA ILE A 203 20.45 -11.17 -21.57
C ILE A 203 19.51 -9.96 -21.43
N THR A 204 19.54 -9.04 -22.39
CA THR A 204 18.69 -7.83 -22.40
C THR A 204 17.22 -8.21 -22.41
N GLU A 205 16.82 -9.17 -23.25
CA GLU A 205 15.42 -9.63 -23.35
C GLU A 205 14.99 -10.41 -22.09
N GLU A 206 15.87 -11.18 -21.47
CA GLU A 206 15.59 -11.83 -20.19
C GLU A 206 15.28 -10.80 -19.09
N ILE A 207 16.12 -9.75 -18.99
CA ILE A 207 15.92 -8.66 -18.02
C ILE A 207 14.61 -7.92 -18.32
N ARG A 208 14.37 -7.61 -19.60
CA ARG A 208 13.14 -6.94 -20.05
C ARG A 208 11.88 -7.72 -19.69
N ALA A 209 11.89 -9.05 -19.95
CA ALA A 209 10.76 -9.90 -19.61
C ALA A 209 10.48 -9.94 -18.10
N LYS A 210 11.51 -9.91 -17.26
CA LYS A 210 11.36 -9.84 -15.79
C LYS A 210 10.82 -8.49 -15.34
N LEU A 211 11.36 -7.37 -15.82
CA LEU A 211 10.86 -6.03 -15.48
C LEU A 211 9.42 -5.83 -15.96
N SER A 212 9.07 -6.34 -17.15
CA SER A 212 7.69 -6.27 -17.66
C SER A 212 6.70 -7.05 -16.80
N ARG A 213 7.10 -8.23 -16.29
CA ARG A 213 6.27 -9.00 -15.33
C ARG A 213 6.09 -8.24 -14.01
N LEU A 214 7.14 -7.63 -13.49
CA LEU A 214 7.06 -6.80 -12.30
C LEU A 214 6.13 -5.60 -12.53
N ALA A 215 6.27 -4.87 -13.64
CA ALA A 215 5.40 -3.76 -13.99
C ALA A 215 3.93 -4.20 -14.10
N SER A 216 3.65 -5.32 -14.77
CA SER A 216 2.28 -5.83 -14.92
C SER A 216 1.63 -6.24 -13.59
N SER A 217 2.42 -6.58 -12.58
CA SER A 217 1.92 -6.92 -11.24
C SER A 217 1.40 -5.71 -10.44
N PHE A 218 1.75 -4.48 -10.85
CA PHE A 218 1.42 -3.27 -10.10
C PHE A 218 -0.09 -3.04 -9.95
N ARG A 219 -0.87 -3.25 -11.02
CA ARG A 219 -2.33 -3.10 -10.96
C ARG A 219 -2.94 -3.96 -9.85
N LEU A 220 -2.53 -5.22 -9.78
CA LEU A 220 -2.95 -6.13 -8.73
C LEU A 220 -2.43 -5.71 -7.36
N GLY A 221 -1.16 -5.33 -7.27
CA GLY A 221 -0.56 -4.87 -6.02
C GLY A 221 -1.24 -3.63 -5.46
N ASN A 222 -1.59 -2.69 -6.33
CA ASN A 222 -2.35 -1.49 -5.95
C ASN A 222 -3.75 -1.85 -5.44
N ALA A 223 -4.44 -2.78 -6.11
CA ALA A 223 -5.74 -3.27 -5.66
C ALA A 223 -5.65 -4.00 -4.30
N ILE A 224 -4.58 -4.77 -4.06
CA ILE A 224 -4.35 -5.45 -2.77
C ILE A 224 -4.05 -4.44 -1.65
N LYS A 225 -3.26 -3.40 -1.92
CA LYS A 225 -2.85 -2.40 -0.93
C LYS A 225 -3.93 -1.37 -0.64
N ASN A 226 -4.49 -0.77 -1.68
CA ASN A 226 -5.40 0.37 -1.59
C ASN A 226 -6.87 -0.02 -1.76
N GLY A 227 -7.15 -1.30 -2.04
CA GLY A 227 -8.47 -1.82 -2.34
C GLY A 227 -8.82 -1.74 -3.83
N THR A 228 -9.60 -2.72 -4.30
CA THR A 228 -10.13 -2.72 -5.66
C THR A 228 -11.12 -1.57 -5.81
N PRO A 229 -10.91 -0.65 -6.76
CA PRO A 229 -11.75 0.53 -6.89
C PRO A 229 -13.13 0.17 -7.48
N VAL A 230 -14.18 0.50 -6.73
CA VAL A 230 -15.59 0.24 -7.07
C VAL A 230 -16.33 1.56 -7.22
N ALA A 231 -16.94 1.80 -8.37
CA ALA A 231 -17.84 2.93 -8.57
C ALA A 231 -19.29 2.49 -8.43
N ILE A 232 -20.09 3.24 -7.66
CA ILE A 232 -21.55 3.08 -7.60
C ILE A 232 -22.18 4.21 -8.40
N VAL A 233 -22.80 3.88 -9.53
CA VAL A 233 -23.43 4.83 -10.44
C VAL A 233 -24.93 4.58 -10.57
N GLY A 234 -25.67 5.56 -11.04
CA GLY A 234 -27.10 5.47 -11.20
C GLY A 234 -27.77 6.82 -10.97
N ASP A 235 -29.07 6.92 -11.28
CA ASP A 235 -29.87 8.15 -11.15
C ASP A 235 -30.00 8.61 -9.70
N THR A 236 -30.44 9.85 -9.50
CA THR A 236 -30.83 10.39 -8.18
C THR A 236 -31.91 9.49 -7.58
N ASN A 237 -31.84 9.24 -6.26
CA ASN A 237 -32.77 8.39 -5.53
C ASN A 237 -32.85 6.90 -5.97
N ALA A 238 -31.94 6.41 -6.82
CA ALA A 238 -31.88 5.00 -7.17
C ALA A 238 -31.50 4.09 -5.99
N GLY A 239 -31.02 4.67 -4.87
CA GLY A 239 -30.66 3.92 -3.66
C GLY A 239 -29.16 3.64 -3.51
N LYS A 240 -28.30 4.41 -4.18
CA LYS A 240 -26.82 4.28 -4.12
C LYS A 240 -26.28 4.38 -2.69
N SER A 241 -26.70 5.43 -1.95
CA SER A 241 -26.28 5.66 -0.56
C SER A 241 -26.77 4.57 0.39
N THR A 242 -27.97 4.05 0.15
CA THR A 242 -28.54 2.95 0.92
C THR A 242 -27.73 1.66 0.69
N LEU A 243 -27.45 1.34 -0.57
CA LEU A 243 -26.62 0.17 -0.91
C LEU A 243 -25.24 0.26 -0.26
N LEU A 244 -24.57 1.40 -0.40
CA LEU A 244 -23.27 1.63 0.21
C LEU A 244 -23.31 1.44 1.73
N ASN A 245 -24.27 2.06 2.41
CA ASN A 245 -24.42 1.96 3.86
C ASN A 245 -24.71 0.52 4.31
N THR A 246 -25.46 -0.26 3.51
CA THR A 246 -25.73 -1.67 3.81
C THR A 246 -24.45 -2.50 3.65
N LEU A 247 -23.68 -2.30 2.57
CA LEU A 247 -22.40 -2.98 2.36
C LEU A 247 -21.37 -2.61 3.44
N LEU A 248 -21.35 -1.35 3.89
CA LEU A 248 -20.50 -0.87 4.98
C LEU A 248 -20.95 -1.42 6.34
N GLY A 249 -22.24 -1.65 6.53
CA GLY A 249 -22.82 -2.06 7.81
C GLY A 249 -22.62 -3.53 8.14
N GLU A 250 -22.53 -4.41 7.13
CA GLU A 250 -22.34 -5.85 7.32
C GLU A 250 -20.93 -6.23 7.79
N GLU A 251 -19.91 -5.40 7.48
CA GLU A 251 -18.50 -5.72 7.71
C GLU A 251 -17.75 -4.68 8.58
N LYS A 252 -18.44 -3.95 9.46
CA LYS A 252 -17.79 -3.10 10.46
C LYS A 252 -17.02 -3.92 11.51
N ALA A 253 -16.11 -4.78 11.08
CA ALA A 253 -15.06 -5.31 11.93
C ALA A 253 -13.72 -4.72 11.45
N ILE A 254 -13.17 -3.80 12.27
CA ILE A 254 -11.81 -3.28 12.20
C ILE A 254 -11.60 -2.20 11.11
N VAL A 255 -12.24 -1.06 11.26
CA VAL A 255 -11.64 0.20 10.79
C VAL A 255 -10.77 0.68 11.95
N SER A 256 -9.46 0.63 11.82
CA SER A 256 -8.57 1.32 12.76
C SER A 256 -8.78 2.82 12.58
N ASP A 257 -9.17 3.52 13.64
CA ASP A 257 -9.12 4.98 13.75
C ASP A 257 -7.65 5.45 13.71
N VAL A 258 -6.95 5.25 12.61
CA VAL A 258 -5.67 5.91 12.39
C VAL A 258 -5.96 7.30 11.85
N HIS A 259 -6.17 8.23 12.76
CA HIS A 259 -6.17 9.66 12.47
C HIS A 259 -4.79 10.06 11.94
N GLY A 260 -4.66 10.33 10.65
CA GLY A 260 -3.41 10.90 10.15
C GLY A 260 -3.11 10.80 8.67
N THR A 261 -4.11 10.80 7.77
CA THR A 261 -3.83 11.07 6.36
C THR A 261 -4.86 12.04 5.79
N THR A 262 -4.38 13.24 5.46
CA THR A 262 -4.85 14.27 4.53
C THR A 262 -6.35 14.32 4.15
N ARG A 263 -6.91 15.50 4.31
CA ARG A 263 -8.27 16.00 3.99
C ARG A 263 -8.70 15.92 2.52
N ASP A 264 -8.31 14.90 1.75
CA ASP A 264 -8.75 14.77 0.36
C ASP A 264 -9.58 13.49 0.22
N ALA A 265 -10.84 13.66 -0.19
CA ALA A 265 -11.87 12.69 -0.54
C ALA A 265 -12.08 11.55 0.49
N ILE A 266 -13.24 11.57 1.15
CA ILE A 266 -13.69 10.47 2.03
C ILE A 266 -14.02 9.28 1.14
N GLU A 267 -13.05 8.39 0.95
CA GLU A 267 -13.24 7.10 0.30
C GLU A 267 -13.49 6.06 1.40
N ASP A 268 -14.57 5.29 1.28
CA ASP A 268 -14.86 4.22 2.21
C ASP A 268 -14.27 2.90 1.71
N THR A 269 -13.53 2.21 2.58
CA THR A 269 -12.98 0.90 2.29
C THR A 269 -13.69 -0.19 3.08
N VAL A 270 -13.94 -1.34 2.44
CA VAL A 270 -14.60 -2.51 3.02
C VAL A 270 -13.79 -3.75 2.73
N ASN A 271 -13.61 -4.60 3.72
CA ASN A 271 -12.98 -5.91 3.55
C ASN A 271 -14.06 -6.97 3.32
N ILE A 272 -14.18 -7.49 2.10
CA ILE A 272 -15.14 -8.53 1.74
C ILE A 272 -14.35 -9.82 1.41
N GLY A 273 -14.61 -10.90 2.14
CA GLY A 273 -13.95 -12.18 1.90
C GLY A 273 -12.41 -12.14 1.97
N GLY A 274 -11.83 -11.22 2.75
CA GLY A 274 -10.38 -11.04 2.86
C GLY A 274 -9.75 -10.17 1.78
N THR A 275 -10.56 -9.58 0.89
CA THR A 275 -10.17 -8.63 -0.15
C THR A 275 -10.69 -7.24 0.18
N LEU A 276 -9.83 -6.24 0.04
CA LEU A 276 -10.19 -4.85 0.27
C LEU A 276 -10.84 -4.25 -0.97
N PHE A 277 -12.00 -3.62 -0.82
CA PHE A 277 -12.69 -2.83 -1.84
C PHE A 277 -12.72 -1.37 -1.42
N ARG A 278 -12.46 -0.48 -2.35
CA ARG A 278 -12.47 0.96 -2.16
C ARG A 278 -13.59 1.57 -2.97
N PHE A 279 -14.63 2.04 -2.29
CA PHE A 279 -15.76 2.72 -2.93
C PHE A 279 -15.38 4.17 -3.24
N ILE A 280 -15.33 4.51 -4.53
CA ILE A 280 -14.91 5.82 -5.00
C ILE A 280 -16.06 6.80 -4.84
N ASP A 281 -15.78 7.96 -4.21
CA ASP A 281 -16.70 9.09 -4.01
C ASP A 281 -17.97 8.81 -3.21
N THR A 282 -17.79 8.40 -2.02
CA THR A 282 -18.86 8.29 -1.04
C THR A 282 -19.41 9.65 -0.61
N ALA A 283 -18.64 10.75 -0.74
CA ALA A 283 -19.07 12.10 -0.36
C ALA A 283 -20.22 12.62 -1.23
N GLY A 284 -20.19 12.40 -2.55
CA GLY A 284 -21.30 12.74 -3.44
C GLY A 284 -22.54 11.88 -3.23
N ILE A 285 -22.36 10.68 -2.67
CA ILE A 285 -23.45 9.75 -2.34
C ILE A 285 -24.10 10.10 -1.00
N ARG A 286 -23.33 10.64 -0.02
CA ARG A 286 -23.82 10.99 1.33
C ARG A 286 -24.50 12.35 1.41
N GLN A 287 -24.24 13.29 0.48
CA GLN A 287 -24.80 14.65 0.47
C GLN A 287 -25.91 14.83 -0.57
N SER A 288 -26.89 13.93 -0.63
CA SER A 288 -28.03 14.07 -1.52
C SER A 288 -29.13 14.92 -0.87
N ASP A 289 -28.88 16.21 -0.63
CA ASP A 289 -29.93 17.22 -0.47
C ASP A 289 -29.70 18.36 -1.47
N ASP A 290 -30.56 18.37 -2.50
CA ASP A 290 -30.92 19.47 -3.41
C ASP A 290 -29.94 20.67 -3.52
N LYS A 291 -29.04 20.69 -4.50
CA LYS A 291 -28.68 21.89 -5.29
C LYS A 291 -27.49 21.80 -6.25
N VAL A 292 -26.89 20.66 -6.58
CA VAL A 292 -25.70 20.61 -7.45
C VAL A 292 -25.81 19.55 -8.54
N GLU A 293 -26.85 19.61 -9.34
CA GLU A 293 -27.15 18.60 -10.38
C GLU A 293 -26.18 18.61 -11.59
N GLN A 294 -25.59 19.75 -11.92
CA GLN A 294 -24.69 19.88 -13.11
C GLN A 294 -23.20 19.64 -12.81
N ILE A 295 -22.73 19.79 -11.56
CA ILE A 295 -21.36 19.50 -11.16
C ILE A 295 -21.18 17.99 -10.88
N GLY A 296 -22.27 17.26 -10.60
CA GLY A 296 -22.26 15.83 -10.30
C GLY A 296 -21.91 14.95 -11.50
N ILE A 297 -22.32 15.32 -12.71
CA ILE A 297 -22.15 14.50 -13.92
C ILE A 297 -20.68 14.41 -14.33
N SER A 298 -19.96 15.52 -14.38
CA SER A 298 -18.53 15.52 -14.75
C SER A 298 -17.64 14.79 -13.75
N ARG A 299 -17.95 14.85 -12.46
CA ARG A 299 -17.25 14.09 -11.43
C ARG A 299 -17.55 12.59 -11.51
N THR A 300 -18.76 12.19 -11.83
CA THR A 300 -19.14 10.78 -12.02
C THR A 300 -18.36 10.16 -13.19
N PHE A 301 -18.08 10.90 -14.25
CA PHE A 301 -17.30 10.39 -15.39
C PHE A 301 -15.84 10.16 -15.03
N GLN A 302 -15.19 11.08 -14.34
CA GLN A 302 -13.82 10.92 -13.86
C GLN A 302 -13.65 9.69 -12.96
N LYS A 303 -14.63 9.42 -12.11
CA LYS A 303 -14.65 8.28 -11.19
C LYS A 303 -14.86 6.95 -11.88
N LEU A 304 -15.70 6.93 -12.92
CA LEU A 304 -15.85 5.74 -13.73
C LEU A 304 -14.54 5.36 -14.42
N GLU A 305 -13.68 6.32 -14.77
CA GLU A 305 -12.37 6.03 -15.36
C GLU A 305 -11.44 5.28 -14.41
N GLU A 306 -11.46 5.61 -13.13
CA GLU A 306 -10.61 4.99 -12.10
C GLU A 306 -11.12 3.62 -11.63
N ALA A 307 -12.42 3.35 -11.78
CA ALA A 307 -13.05 2.12 -11.29
C ALA A 307 -12.63 0.88 -12.08
N GLU A 308 -12.43 -0.24 -11.39
CA GLU A 308 -12.30 -1.58 -11.98
C GLU A 308 -13.63 -2.32 -12.01
N ILE A 309 -14.48 -2.06 -11.00
CA ILE A 309 -15.82 -2.63 -10.89
C ILE A 309 -16.83 -1.48 -10.89
N VAL A 310 -17.89 -1.63 -11.67
CA VAL A 310 -18.98 -0.66 -11.75
C VAL A 310 -20.28 -1.33 -11.30
N LEU A 311 -20.87 -0.79 -10.23
CA LEU A 311 -22.20 -1.17 -9.76
C LEU A 311 -23.19 -0.13 -10.27
N TRP A 312 -23.96 -0.47 -11.29
CA TRP A 312 -24.97 0.44 -11.84
C TRP A 312 -26.33 0.18 -11.17
N VAL A 313 -26.70 1.09 -10.27
CA VAL A 313 -27.96 1.00 -9.52
C VAL A 313 -29.09 1.65 -10.31
N ILE A 314 -30.10 0.87 -10.60
CA ILE A 314 -31.28 1.21 -11.40
C ILE A 314 -32.51 1.15 -10.51
N ASP A 315 -33.30 2.21 -10.44
CA ASP A 315 -34.58 2.20 -9.74
C ASP A 315 -35.60 1.36 -10.52
N SER A 316 -36.02 0.25 -9.98
CA SER A 316 -36.99 -0.66 -10.64
C SER A 316 -38.36 -0.02 -10.85
N THR A 317 -38.67 1.05 -10.10
CA THR A 317 -39.95 1.79 -10.24
C THR A 317 -39.90 2.88 -11.32
N ASP A 318 -38.69 3.34 -11.72
CA ASP A 318 -38.49 4.41 -12.73
C ASP A 318 -37.23 4.12 -13.62
N TRP A 319 -37.12 2.89 -14.09
CA TRP A 319 -35.98 2.40 -14.86
C TRP A 319 -35.75 3.11 -16.20
N GLN A 320 -36.79 3.75 -16.76
CA GLN A 320 -36.73 4.48 -18.03
C GLN A 320 -35.72 5.64 -17.97
N LYS A 321 -35.52 6.26 -16.81
CA LYS A 321 -34.48 7.28 -16.61
C LYS A 321 -33.07 6.69 -16.84
N SER A 322 -32.81 5.53 -16.30
CA SER A 322 -31.53 4.85 -16.45
C SER A 322 -31.25 4.40 -17.87
N VAL A 323 -32.26 4.12 -18.70
CA VAL A 323 -32.10 3.84 -20.13
C VAL A 323 -31.50 5.04 -20.88
N ARG A 324 -31.86 6.25 -20.49
CA ARG A 324 -31.30 7.48 -21.12
C ARG A 324 -29.82 7.67 -20.81
N LEU A 325 -29.34 7.16 -19.67
CA LEU A 325 -27.95 7.26 -19.24
C LEU A 325 -27.05 6.20 -19.92
N LYS A 326 -27.61 5.23 -20.65
CA LYS A 326 -26.83 4.15 -21.29
C LYS A 326 -25.72 4.70 -22.21
N SER A 327 -26.06 5.66 -23.05
CA SER A 327 -25.11 6.25 -24.00
C SER A 327 -23.92 6.97 -23.34
N GLU A 328 -24.08 7.37 -22.08
CA GLU A 328 -23.06 8.09 -21.32
C GLU A 328 -22.22 7.15 -20.47
N ILE A 329 -22.85 6.13 -19.84
CA ILE A 329 -22.21 5.21 -18.88
C ILE A 329 -21.47 4.09 -19.59
N LEU A 330 -22.08 3.46 -20.63
CA LEU A 330 -21.51 2.27 -21.25
C LEU A 330 -20.11 2.46 -21.86
N PRO A 331 -19.80 3.56 -22.55
CA PRO A 331 -18.46 3.78 -23.09
C PRO A 331 -17.38 3.78 -21.99
N LEU A 332 -17.71 4.25 -20.79
CA LEU A 332 -16.80 4.34 -19.64
C LEU A 332 -16.67 3.00 -18.89
N CYS A 333 -17.57 2.04 -19.15
CA CYS A 333 -17.51 0.70 -18.59
C CYS A 333 -16.71 -0.28 -19.47
N ALA A 334 -16.20 0.14 -20.60
CA ALA A 334 -15.44 -0.73 -21.51
C ALA A 334 -14.20 -1.31 -20.81
N GLY A 335 -14.08 -2.65 -20.81
CA GLY A 335 -12.98 -3.36 -20.16
C GLY A 335 -13.07 -3.46 -18.63
N LYS A 336 -14.20 -3.07 -18.02
CA LYS A 336 -14.45 -3.13 -16.57
C LYS A 336 -15.50 -4.20 -16.25
N SER A 337 -15.48 -4.66 -14.98
CA SER A 337 -16.52 -5.56 -14.47
C SER A 337 -17.78 -4.75 -14.16
N LEU A 338 -18.84 -4.94 -14.98
CA LEU A 338 -20.11 -4.22 -14.83
C LEU A 338 -21.17 -5.14 -14.22
N LEU A 339 -21.85 -4.65 -13.19
CA LEU A 339 -23.02 -5.29 -12.57
C LEU A 339 -24.22 -4.33 -12.60
N LEU A 340 -25.33 -4.78 -13.19
CA LEU A 340 -26.59 -4.05 -13.17
C LEU A 340 -27.38 -4.44 -11.92
N LEU A 341 -27.74 -3.45 -11.08
CA LEU A 341 -28.49 -3.65 -9.85
C LEU A 341 -29.86 -3.01 -9.96
N PHE A 342 -30.88 -3.81 -10.20
CA PHE A 342 -32.28 -3.37 -10.19
C PHE A 342 -32.76 -3.29 -8.74
N ASN A 343 -32.64 -2.09 -8.17
CA ASN A 343 -32.96 -1.82 -6.77
C ASN A 343 -34.46 -1.53 -6.57
N LYS A 344 -34.93 -1.58 -5.33
CA LYS A 344 -36.34 -1.44 -4.93
C LYS A 344 -37.23 -2.53 -5.53
N SER A 345 -36.70 -3.74 -5.62
CA SER A 345 -37.39 -4.90 -6.20
C SER A 345 -38.65 -5.29 -5.39
N ASP A 346 -38.68 -4.98 -4.10
CA ASP A 346 -39.82 -5.11 -3.21
C ASP A 346 -41.05 -4.30 -3.67
N LEU A 347 -40.83 -3.10 -4.23
CA LEU A 347 -41.90 -2.23 -4.70
C LEU A 347 -42.56 -2.71 -6.01
N ILE A 348 -41.90 -3.60 -6.73
CA ILE A 348 -42.44 -4.22 -7.95
C ILE A 348 -42.89 -5.67 -7.75
N GLY A 349 -42.95 -6.13 -6.47
CA GLY A 349 -43.45 -7.46 -6.09
C GLY A 349 -42.50 -8.62 -6.38
N LEU A 350 -41.19 -8.34 -6.54
CA LEU A 350 -40.13 -9.34 -6.60
C LEU A 350 -39.58 -9.56 -5.20
N ASN A 351 -39.83 -10.74 -4.61
CA ASN A 351 -39.21 -11.11 -3.33
C ASN A 351 -37.76 -11.52 -3.56
N ASP A 352 -36.89 -11.32 -2.55
CA ASP A 352 -35.42 -11.52 -2.53
C ASP A 352 -34.93 -12.89 -3.04
N GLN A 353 -35.79 -13.86 -3.30
CA GLN A 353 -35.46 -15.21 -3.80
C GLN A 353 -35.72 -15.41 -5.30
N ALA A 354 -36.31 -14.44 -5.98
CA ALA A 354 -36.56 -14.55 -7.41
C ALA A 354 -35.32 -14.13 -8.20
N ARG A 355 -34.33 -15.03 -8.33
CA ARG A 355 -33.46 -15.00 -9.50
C ARG A 355 -34.37 -15.23 -10.71
N PRO A 356 -34.53 -14.28 -11.64
CA PRO A 356 -35.09 -14.59 -12.94
C PRO A 356 -34.05 -15.42 -13.69
N THR A 357 -33.95 -16.71 -13.41
CA THR A 357 -33.25 -17.66 -14.27
C THR A 357 -34.07 -17.76 -15.56
N ALA A 358 -33.49 -17.21 -16.63
CA ALA A 358 -33.94 -17.44 -17.99
C ALA A 358 -34.05 -18.94 -18.29
N PRO A 359 -34.52 -19.36 -19.38
CA PRO A 359 -35.69 -19.23 -20.21
C PRO A 359 -36.68 -20.40 -20.12
N ASN A 360 -36.91 -21.02 -18.97
CA ASN A 360 -37.87 -22.10 -18.83
C ASN A 360 -38.79 -21.94 -17.59
N GLY A 361 -39.85 -21.16 -17.73
CA GLY A 361 -41.10 -21.48 -17.06
C GLY A 361 -41.40 -20.92 -15.66
N THR A 362 -40.85 -19.77 -15.24
CA THR A 362 -41.33 -19.05 -14.05
C THR A 362 -41.90 -17.69 -14.43
N ASN A 363 -43.07 -17.34 -13.88
CA ASN A 363 -43.75 -16.05 -14.06
C ASN A 363 -42.88 -14.90 -13.56
N VAL A 364 -42.03 -14.36 -14.44
CA VAL A 364 -41.36 -13.08 -14.22
C VAL A 364 -42.44 -12.01 -14.33
N PRO A 365 -42.65 -11.14 -13.33
CA PRO A 365 -43.60 -10.05 -13.44
C PRO A 365 -43.33 -9.28 -14.74
N GLN A 366 -44.38 -8.87 -15.44
CA GLN A 366 -44.33 -8.23 -16.76
C GLN A 366 -43.41 -6.99 -16.72
N ALA A 367 -43.35 -6.30 -15.58
CA ALA A 367 -42.46 -5.19 -15.34
C ALA A 367 -40.96 -5.55 -15.37
N ALA A 368 -40.59 -6.69 -14.78
CA ALA A 368 -39.19 -7.15 -14.78
C ALA A 368 -38.75 -7.61 -16.18
N ALA A 369 -39.65 -8.25 -16.96
CA ALA A 369 -39.39 -8.66 -18.33
C ALA A 369 -39.12 -7.43 -19.25
N ALA A 370 -39.88 -6.33 -19.07
CA ALA A 370 -39.68 -5.10 -19.81
C ALA A 370 -38.32 -4.44 -19.48
N MET A 371 -37.94 -4.40 -18.20
CA MET A 371 -36.63 -3.90 -17.76
C MET A 371 -35.48 -4.74 -18.36
N LEU A 372 -35.52 -6.06 -18.22
CA LEU A 372 -34.48 -6.92 -18.77
C LEU A 372 -34.37 -6.78 -20.30
N SER A 373 -35.49 -6.64 -21.01
CA SER A 373 -35.47 -6.37 -22.45
C SER A 373 -34.81 -5.02 -22.79
N ALA A 374 -35.03 -3.98 -21.97
CA ALA A 374 -34.45 -2.66 -22.20
C ALA A 374 -32.94 -2.63 -21.98
N PHE A 375 -32.35 -3.56 -21.21
CA PHE A 375 -30.93 -3.67 -20.93
C PHE A 375 -30.30 -4.93 -21.56
N ALA A 376 -31.01 -5.66 -22.42
CA ALA A 376 -30.54 -6.92 -23.02
C ALA A 376 -29.34 -6.74 -23.98
N ASP A 377 -29.09 -5.54 -24.47
CA ASP A 377 -27.94 -5.18 -25.30
C ASP A 377 -26.64 -5.02 -24.50
N ILE A 378 -26.72 -5.06 -23.16
CA ILE A 378 -25.57 -4.93 -22.27
C ILE A 378 -25.08 -6.33 -21.86
N SER A 379 -23.83 -6.64 -22.21
CA SER A 379 -23.17 -7.88 -21.76
C SER A 379 -22.68 -7.74 -20.32
N ALA A 380 -23.59 -7.79 -19.33
CA ALA A 380 -23.29 -7.67 -17.91
C ALA A 380 -24.20 -8.59 -17.08
N GLU A 381 -23.71 -9.03 -15.92
CA GLU A 381 -24.57 -9.70 -14.93
C GLU A 381 -25.58 -8.70 -14.37
N HIS A 382 -26.74 -9.20 -13.95
CA HIS A 382 -27.78 -8.38 -13.35
C HIS A 382 -28.37 -9.05 -12.11
N LEU A 383 -28.72 -8.23 -11.11
CA LEU A 383 -29.35 -8.68 -9.87
C LEU A 383 -30.54 -7.77 -9.54
N PHE A 384 -31.61 -8.36 -9.00
CA PHE A 384 -32.70 -7.64 -8.38
C PHE A 384 -32.43 -7.60 -6.88
N ILE A 385 -32.43 -6.40 -6.30
CA ILE A 385 -32.08 -6.18 -4.90
C ILE A 385 -33.06 -5.22 -4.21
N THR A 386 -33.13 -5.32 -2.90
CA THR A 386 -33.70 -4.31 -2.00
C THR A 386 -32.56 -3.82 -1.11
N ALA A 387 -31.98 -2.68 -1.46
CA ALA A 387 -30.74 -2.18 -0.83
C ALA A 387 -30.85 -1.96 0.69
N GLN A 388 -32.06 -1.85 1.25
CA GLN A 388 -32.30 -1.75 2.69
C GLN A 388 -32.18 -3.09 3.43
N ALA A 389 -32.26 -4.22 2.71
CA ALA A 389 -32.22 -5.55 3.31
C ALA A 389 -30.84 -6.18 3.06
N SER A 390 -30.08 -6.43 4.11
CA SER A 390 -28.77 -7.06 4.05
C SER A 390 -28.79 -8.40 3.32
N SER A 391 -29.78 -9.26 3.58
CA SER A 391 -29.94 -10.53 2.90
C SER A 391 -30.06 -10.39 1.39
N SER A 392 -30.66 -9.30 0.91
CA SER A 392 -30.81 -8.98 -0.52
C SER A 392 -29.50 -8.54 -1.16
N CYS A 393 -28.56 -8.03 -0.38
CA CYS A 393 -27.23 -7.59 -0.85
C CYS A 393 -26.18 -8.72 -0.90
N ALA A 394 -26.42 -9.88 -0.30
CA ALA A 394 -25.50 -11.01 -0.31
C ALA A 394 -25.06 -11.45 -1.73
N PRO A 395 -25.91 -11.46 -2.77
CA PRO A 395 -25.45 -11.74 -4.14
C PRO A 395 -24.49 -10.69 -4.70
N VAL A 396 -24.62 -9.42 -4.27
CA VAL A 396 -23.68 -8.33 -4.66
C VAL A 396 -22.31 -8.59 -4.04
N VAL A 397 -22.28 -8.96 -2.75
CA VAL A 397 -21.06 -9.39 -2.04
C VAL A 397 -20.39 -10.55 -2.77
N SER A 398 -21.14 -11.59 -3.12
CA SER A 398 -20.63 -12.74 -3.87
C SER A 398 -20.10 -12.38 -5.27
N TYR A 399 -20.70 -11.39 -5.94
CA TYR A 399 -20.18 -10.88 -7.21
C TYR A 399 -18.84 -10.16 -7.03
N LEU A 400 -18.73 -9.30 -6.01
CA LEU A 400 -17.49 -8.59 -5.69
C LEU A 400 -16.37 -9.58 -5.36
N GLU A 401 -16.64 -10.61 -4.56
CA GLU A 401 -15.67 -11.68 -4.25
C GLU A 401 -15.18 -12.40 -5.51
N LYS A 402 -16.10 -12.76 -6.43
CA LYS A 402 -15.75 -13.41 -7.70
C LYS A 402 -14.91 -12.50 -8.60
N ALA A 403 -15.29 -11.24 -8.74
CA ALA A 403 -14.57 -10.27 -9.55
C ALA A 403 -13.13 -10.06 -9.03
N ALA A 404 -12.96 -9.98 -7.72
CA ALA A 404 -11.64 -9.90 -7.09
C ALA A 404 -10.83 -11.19 -7.22
N ALA A 405 -11.48 -12.37 -7.12
CA ALA A 405 -10.80 -13.67 -7.25
C ALA A 405 -10.21 -13.87 -8.66
N GLN A 406 -10.86 -13.37 -9.70
CA GLN A 406 -10.33 -13.41 -11.07
C GLN A 406 -9.03 -12.62 -11.21
N THR A 407 -8.88 -11.53 -10.44
CA THR A 407 -7.66 -10.73 -10.38
C THR A 407 -6.59 -11.39 -9.50
N ALA A 408 -7.00 -12.19 -8.49
CA ALA A 408 -6.13 -12.78 -7.47
C ALA A 408 -5.43 -14.10 -7.87
N THR A 409 -5.87 -14.79 -8.93
CA THR A 409 -5.32 -16.10 -9.33
C THR A 409 -3.84 -16.07 -9.76
N ALA A 410 -3.27 -14.90 -10.03
CA ALA A 410 -1.86 -14.71 -10.40
C ALA A 410 -0.87 -14.70 -9.20
N THR A 411 -1.30 -14.89 -7.95
CA THR A 411 -0.57 -14.29 -6.80
C THR A 411 0.13 -15.25 -5.83
N GLN A 412 0.00 -16.55 -5.94
CA GLN A 412 0.57 -17.41 -4.86
C GLN A 412 2.10 -17.47 -4.82
N ASN A 413 2.80 -17.22 -5.93
CA ASN A 413 4.27 -17.27 -5.97
C ASN A 413 4.96 -16.04 -6.58
N ASP A 414 4.23 -15.06 -7.13
CA ASP A 414 4.84 -13.92 -7.82
C ASP A 414 5.18 -12.76 -6.86
N ILE A 415 6.28 -12.07 -7.18
CA ILE A 415 6.64 -10.80 -6.54
C ILE A 415 5.70 -9.73 -7.09
N ILE A 416 5.02 -9.04 -6.19
CA ILE A 416 4.00 -8.04 -6.53
C ILE A 416 4.47 -6.66 -6.10
N ILE A 417 4.41 -5.70 -7.01
CA ILE A 417 4.72 -4.30 -6.73
C ILE A 417 3.47 -3.59 -6.24
N THR A 418 3.56 -2.92 -5.08
CA THR A 418 2.46 -2.18 -4.45
C THR A 418 2.70 -0.68 -4.39
N ASN A 419 3.93 -0.22 -4.69
CA ASN A 419 4.34 1.16 -4.54
C ASN A 419 4.48 1.83 -5.91
N GLU A 420 3.84 3.00 -6.08
CA GLU A 420 3.89 3.80 -7.32
C GLU A 420 5.32 4.25 -7.68
N ARG A 421 6.15 4.58 -6.69
CA ARG A 421 7.55 4.94 -6.88
C ARG A 421 8.33 3.79 -7.54
N HIS A 422 8.13 2.56 -7.04
CA HIS A 422 8.76 1.36 -7.63
C HIS A 422 8.27 1.13 -9.06
N TYR A 423 6.96 1.29 -9.29
CA TYR A 423 6.37 1.12 -10.62
C TYR A 423 6.92 2.14 -11.60
N ALA A 424 6.99 3.42 -11.23
CA ALA A 424 7.55 4.48 -12.07
C ALA A 424 9.02 4.23 -12.42
N ALA A 425 9.84 3.82 -11.44
CA ALA A 425 11.25 3.48 -11.65
C ALA A 425 11.41 2.28 -12.62
N ILE A 426 10.56 1.26 -12.49
CA ILE A 426 10.58 0.10 -13.40
C ILE A 426 10.15 0.49 -14.82
N LEU A 427 9.15 1.35 -14.99
CA LEU A 427 8.75 1.84 -16.32
C LEU A 427 9.89 2.63 -16.97
N SER A 428 10.59 3.48 -16.22
CA SER A 428 11.76 4.21 -16.71
C SER A 428 12.88 3.24 -17.11
N ALA A 429 13.16 2.24 -16.27
CA ALA A 429 14.14 1.20 -16.58
C ALA A 429 13.77 0.41 -17.85
N LEU A 430 12.49 0.09 -18.07
CA LEU A 430 12.02 -0.59 -19.29
C LEU A 430 12.21 0.28 -20.53
N ALA A 431 11.89 1.59 -20.45
CA ALA A 431 12.09 2.50 -21.58
C ALA A 431 13.58 2.62 -21.98
N ASP A 432 14.47 2.66 -20.99
CA ASP A 432 15.91 2.68 -21.23
C ASP A 432 16.39 1.34 -21.81
N LEU A 433 15.88 0.23 -21.32
CA LEU A 433 16.22 -1.11 -21.80
C LEU A 433 15.72 -1.36 -23.24
N ASP A 434 14.58 -0.77 -23.63
CA ASP A 434 14.10 -0.79 -25.01
C ASP A 434 15.06 -0.05 -25.95
N ARG A 435 15.72 1.05 -25.49
CA ARG A 435 16.78 1.73 -26.24
C ARG A 435 18.05 0.85 -26.36
N VAL A 436 18.45 0.19 -25.27
CA VAL A 436 19.53 -0.80 -25.28
C VAL A 436 19.26 -1.89 -26.31
N SER A 437 18.07 -2.51 -26.28
CA SER A 437 17.68 -3.57 -27.23
C SER A 437 17.71 -3.08 -28.69
N SER A 438 17.23 -1.86 -28.94
CA SER A 438 17.28 -1.25 -30.28
C SER A 438 18.70 -0.95 -30.70
N GLY A 439 19.52 -0.37 -29.83
CA GLY A 439 20.93 -0.07 -30.11
C GLY A 439 21.75 -1.30 -30.44
N LEU A 440 21.51 -2.41 -29.72
CA LEU A 440 22.17 -3.71 -30.03
C LEU A 440 21.77 -4.24 -31.42
N ARG A 441 20.50 -4.15 -31.79
CA ARG A 441 19.99 -4.59 -33.09
C ARG A 441 20.51 -3.72 -34.24
N ASP A 442 20.55 -2.41 -34.03
CA ASP A 442 20.96 -1.43 -35.02
C ASP A 442 22.52 -1.32 -35.16
N GLY A 443 23.25 -2.06 -34.35
CA GLY A 443 24.71 -2.07 -34.38
C GLY A 443 25.34 -0.80 -33.84
N LEU A 444 24.69 -0.10 -32.91
CA LEU A 444 25.26 1.11 -32.29
C LEU A 444 26.54 0.82 -31.54
N PRO A 445 27.46 1.80 -31.44
CA PRO A 445 28.67 1.70 -30.65
C PRO A 445 28.36 1.39 -29.17
N GLY A 446 29.22 0.59 -28.54
CA GLY A 446 29.05 0.11 -27.17
C GLY A 446 29.01 1.22 -26.12
N ASP A 447 29.65 2.37 -26.34
CA ASP A 447 29.65 3.53 -25.46
C ASP A 447 28.25 4.14 -25.30
N LEU A 448 27.46 4.24 -26.38
CA LEU A 448 26.10 4.73 -26.36
C LEU A 448 25.16 3.75 -25.63
N ILE A 449 25.34 2.45 -25.88
CA ILE A 449 24.55 1.40 -25.23
C ILE A 449 24.87 1.35 -23.72
N SER A 450 26.14 1.50 -23.33
CA SER A 450 26.58 1.53 -21.94
C SER A 450 25.96 2.69 -21.16
N GLN A 451 25.72 3.85 -21.81
CA GLN A 451 25.05 4.96 -21.17
C GLN A 451 23.60 4.63 -20.80
N ASP A 452 22.85 4.02 -21.72
CA ASP A 452 21.47 3.58 -21.44
C ASP A 452 21.43 2.48 -20.36
N LEU A 453 22.38 1.55 -20.34
CA LEU A 453 22.50 0.53 -19.29
C LEU A 453 22.77 1.13 -17.91
N ARG A 454 23.63 2.14 -17.82
CA ARG A 454 23.85 2.88 -16.55
C ARG A 454 22.58 3.56 -16.07
N SER A 455 21.75 4.06 -16.98
CA SER A 455 20.44 4.63 -16.64
C SER A 455 19.49 3.55 -16.10
N VAL A 456 19.44 2.36 -16.71
CA VAL A 456 18.66 1.21 -16.18
C VAL A 456 19.12 0.83 -14.78
N LEU A 457 20.44 0.73 -14.55
CA LEU A 457 21.03 0.44 -13.24
C LEU A 457 20.66 1.49 -12.21
N PHE A 458 20.65 2.77 -12.59
CA PHE A 458 20.26 3.87 -11.72
C PHE A 458 18.81 3.72 -11.28
N HIS A 459 17.87 3.49 -12.20
CA HIS A 459 16.45 3.32 -11.87
C HIS A 459 16.17 2.12 -10.97
N ILE A 460 16.89 1.00 -11.16
CA ILE A 460 16.78 -0.14 -10.25
C ILE A 460 17.36 0.20 -8.87
N ALA A 461 18.47 0.92 -8.82
CA ALA A 461 19.09 1.33 -7.56
C ALA A 461 18.23 2.36 -6.78
N GLU A 462 17.46 3.21 -7.46
CA GLU A 462 16.51 4.13 -6.81
C GLU A 462 15.47 3.38 -5.96
N ILE A 463 15.02 2.20 -6.39
CA ILE A 463 14.01 1.40 -5.67
C ILE A 463 14.57 0.96 -4.31
N THR A 464 15.80 0.48 -4.28
CA THR A 464 16.44 -0.04 -3.05
C THR A 464 17.14 1.03 -2.22
N GLY A 465 17.25 2.27 -2.75
CA GLY A 465 18.01 3.35 -2.11
C GLY A 465 19.52 3.24 -2.31
N GLY A 466 19.99 2.42 -3.25
CA GLY A 466 21.42 2.27 -3.59
C GLY A 466 21.94 3.35 -4.54
N ALA A 467 21.09 4.06 -5.28
CA ALA A 467 21.41 5.33 -5.88
C ALA A 467 21.34 6.40 -4.78
N ILE A 468 22.21 7.42 -4.84
CA ILE A 468 22.21 8.53 -3.88
C ILE A 468 20.82 9.18 -3.92
N THR A 469 19.96 8.76 -3.02
CA THR A 469 18.65 9.36 -2.81
C THR A 469 18.87 10.68 -2.11
N SER A 470 18.38 11.78 -2.69
CA SER A 470 18.42 13.08 -2.03
C SER A 470 17.68 13.01 -0.68
N ASP A 471 18.13 13.80 0.31
CA ASP A 471 17.46 13.91 1.62
C ASP A 471 15.97 14.24 1.47
N GLU A 472 15.59 14.95 0.41
CA GLU A 472 14.22 15.31 0.09
C GLU A 472 13.36 14.06 -0.24
N VAL A 473 13.88 13.12 -1.02
CA VAL A 473 13.19 11.86 -1.34
C VAL A 473 13.06 10.99 -0.10
N LEU A 474 14.14 10.84 0.68
CA LEU A 474 14.08 10.10 1.95
C LEU A 474 13.07 10.73 2.90
N HIS A 475 13.08 12.05 3.04
CA HIS A 475 12.12 12.75 3.88
C HIS A 475 10.67 12.54 3.41
N SER A 476 10.42 12.57 2.10
CA SER A 476 9.09 12.31 1.53
C SER A 476 8.60 10.89 1.84
N VAL A 477 9.45 9.88 1.67
CA VAL A 477 9.12 8.48 1.96
C VAL A 477 8.79 8.31 3.44
N PHE A 478 9.65 8.81 4.35
CA PHE A 478 9.49 8.57 5.79
C PHE A 478 8.44 9.46 6.46
N LYS A 479 8.05 10.59 5.85
CA LYS A 479 7.00 11.49 6.36
C LYS A 479 5.63 10.81 6.51
N SER A 480 5.35 9.80 5.68
CA SER A 480 4.10 9.04 5.72
C SER A 480 4.05 7.98 6.82
N PHE A 481 5.16 7.76 7.55
CA PHE A 481 5.26 6.75 8.60
C PHE A 481 4.72 7.27 9.93
N CYS A 482 4.33 6.34 10.81
CA CYS A 482 3.94 6.67 12.17
C CYS A 482 5.14 7.14 13.01
N ILE A 483 4.90 8.04 13.98
CA ILE A 483 5.88 8.41 15.01
C ILE A 483 6.15 7.16 15.86
N GLY A 484 7.42 6.90 16.17
CA GLY A 484 7.84 5.72 16.95
C GLY A 484 8.25 4.51 16.11
N LYS A 485 8.22 4.68 14.77
CA LYS A 485 8.69 3.66 13.81
C LYS A 485 9.63 4.22 12.77
#